data_dafef83b1763b2e7bafad8d56c989123
#
_entry.id   dafef83b1763b2e7bafad8d56c989123
#
_cell.length_a   1.000
_cell.length_b   1.000
_cell.length_c   1.000
_cell.angle_alpha   90.00
_cell.angle_beta   90.00
_cell.angle_gamma   90.00
#
_symmetry.space_group_name_H-M   'P 1'
#
loop_
_entity.id
_entity.type
_entity.pdbx_description
1 polymer ?
#
loop_
_entity_poly.entity_id
_entity_poly.type
_entity_poly.pdbx_seq_one_letter_code
_entity_poly.pdbx_strand_id
1 'polypeptide(L)' 'MDFKEILEQSGMNMKQFSDYFEIPYRTVQDWKSGARKCPDYLLNLMRYKLENEK' A
#
# COMPACT_ATOMS: atom_id res chain seq x y z
N MET A 1 5.80 -10.94 -2.82
CA MET A 1 5.68 -9.53 -2.41
C MET A 1 4.38 -9.32 -1.66
N ASP A 2 4.44 -8.66 -0.55
CA ASP A 2 3.24 -8.39 0.23
C ASP A 2 3.09 -6.89 0.49
N PHE A 3 1.99 -6.53 1.14
CA PHE A 3 1.68 -5.12 1.36
C PHE A 3 2.73 -4.41 2.23
N LYS A 4 3.27 -5.10 3.21
CA LYS A 4 4.27 -4.49 4.08
C LYS A 4 5.50 -4.05 3.30
N GLU A 5 5.92 -4.86 2.34
CA GLU A 5 7.07 -4.51 1.51
C GLU A 5 6.77 -3.27 0.67
N ILE A 6 5.58 -3.20 0.09
CA ILE A 6 5.17 -2.05 -0.70
C ILE A 6 5.16 -0.80 0.16
N LEU A 7 4.61 -0.89 1.36
CA LEU A 7 4.55 0.25 2.28
C LEU A 7 5.95 0.73 2.65
N GLU A 8 6.86 -0.19 2.92
CA GLU A 8 8.23 0.18 3.25
C GLU A 8 8.94 0.85 2.07
N GLN A 9 8.75 0.31 0.88
CA GLN A 9 9.37 0.88 -0.32
C GLN A 9 8.86 2.30 -0.60
N SER A 10 7.63 2.58 -0.21
CA SER A 10 7.04 3.90 -0.47
C SER A 10 7.68 5.01 0.36
N GLY A 11 8.25 4.64 1.51
CA GLY A 11 8.79 5.63 2.44
C GLY A 11 7.72 6.45 3.15
N MET A 12 6.45 6.05 3.02
CA MET A 12 5.33 6.75 3.62
C MET A 12 4.81 5.97 4.83
N ASN A 13 4.20 6.69 5.78
CA ASN A 13 3.49 6.01 6.85
C ASN A 13 2.10 5.61 6.34
N MET A 14 1.33 4.88 7.16
CA MET A 14 0.04 4.38 6.71
C MET A 14 -0.93 5.48 6.29
N LYS A 15 -0.94 6.58 7.03
CA LYS A 15 -1.85 7.66 6.71
C LYS A 15 -1.47 8.34 5.39
N GLN A 16 -0.19 8.59 5.20
CA GLN A 16 0.30 9.17 3.95
C GLN A 16 0.00 8.26 2.76
N PHE A 17 0.21 6.95 2.97
CA PHE A 17 -0.05 5.97 1.94
C PHE A 17 -1.53 5.94 1.57
N SER A 18 -2.41 5.98 2.57
CA SER A 18 -3.84 5.96 2.29
C SER A 18 -4.27 7.20 1.49
N ASP A 19 -3.72 8.36 1.85
CA ASP A 19 -4.03 9.59 1.12
C ASP A 19 -3.49 9.55 -0.30
N TYR A 20 -2.27 9.06 -0.46
CA TYR A 20 -1.62 9.03 -1.76
C TYR A 20 -2.37 8.16 -2.77
N PHE A 21 -2.85 7.01 -2.31
CA PHE A 21 -3.57 6.07 -3.17
C PHE A 21 -5.08 6.22 -3.08
N GLU A 22 -5.58 7.17 -2.29
CA GLU A 22 -7.00 7.41 -2.09
C GLU A 22 -7.73 6.16 -1.61
N ILE A 23 -7.12 5.49 -0.64
CA ILE A 23 -7.65 4.28 0.00
C ILE A 23 -8.07 4.62 1.42
N PRO A 24 -9.19 4.10 1.91
CA PRO A 24 -9.56 4.34 3.32
C PRO A 24 -8.43 3.91 4.26
N TYR A 25 -8.15 4.73 5.25
CA TYR A 25 -7.09 4.45 6.20
C TYR A 25 -7.28 3.09 6.88
N ARG A 26 -8.52 2.77 7.21
CA ARG A 26 -8.82 1.50 7.84
C ARG A 26 -8.43 0.31 6.96
N THR A 27 -8.61 0.44 5.66
CA THR A 27 -8.22 -0.62 4.74
C THR A 27 -6.71 -0.83 4.78
N VAL A 28 -5.96 0.27 4.79
CA VAL A 28 -4.50 0.18 4.89
C VAL A 28 -4.09 -0.49 6.18
N GLN A 29 -4.74 -0.14 7.30
CA GLN A 29 -4.47 -0.79 8.58
C GLN A 29 -4.75 -2.29 8.52
N ASP A 30 -5.87 -2.67 7.91
CA ASP A 30 -6.24 -4.08 7.81
C ASP A 30 -5.21 -4.86 7.00
N TRP A 31 -4.74 -4.28 5.92
CA TRP A 31 -3.73 -4.93 5.09
C TRP A 31 -2.41 -5.08 5.85
N LYS A 32 -2.02 -4.03 6.58
CA LYS A 32 -0.76 -4.08 7.31
C LYS A 32 -0.81 -5.07 8.46
N SER A 33 -1.93 -5.12 9.19
CA SER A 33 -2.07 -6.00 10.34
C SER A 33 -2.29 -7.46 9.96
N GLY A 34 -2.68 -7.70 8.70
CA GLY A 34 -3.01 -9.05 8.26
C GLY A 34 -4.47 -9.42 8.43
N ALA A 35 -5.31 -8.48 8.89
CA ALA A 35 -6.74 -8.74 9.04
C ALA A 35 -7.41 -8.97 7.68
N ARG A 36 -6.86 -8.35 6.64
CA ARG A 36 -7.31 -8.55 5.28
C ARG A 36 -6.11 -8.74 4.37
N LYS A 37 -6.29 -9.54 3.33
CA LYS A 37 -5.23 -9.75 2.35
C LYS A 37 -5.39 -8.76 1.20
N CYS A 38 -4.32 -8.06 0.89
CA CYS A 38 -4.32 -7.15 -0.26
C CYS A 38 -4.22 -7.98 -1.54
N PRO A 39 -5.13 -7.78 -2.51
CA PRO A 39 -5.07 -8.53 -3.77
C PRO A 39 -3.76 -8.30 -4.51
N ASP A 40 -3.26 -9.34 -5.17
CA ASP A 40 -2.00 -9.25 -5.88
C ASP A 40 -2.01 -8.18 -6.96
N TYR A 41 -3.12 -8.04 -7.68
CA TYR A 41 -3.17 -7.03 -8.74
C TYR A 41 -3.05 -5.63 -8.20
N LEU A 42 -3.56 -5.38 -7.00
CA LEU A 42 -3.40 -4.07 -6.36
C LEU A 42 -1.96 -3.84 -5.93
N LEU A 43 -1.31 -4.89 -5.42
CA LEU A 43 0.10 -4.78 -5.04
C LEU A 43 0.94 -4.41 -6.26
N ASN A 44 0.68 -5.04 -7.39
CA ASN A 44 1.41 -4.74 -8.61
C ASN A 44 1.15 -3.31 -9.09
N LEU A 45 -0.08 -2.86 -9.03
CA LEU A 45 -0.42 -1.50 -9.44
C LEU A 45 0.24 -0.46 -8.53
N MET A 46 0.23 -0.70 -7.23
CA MET A 46 0.86 0.22 -6.29
C MET A 46 2.36 0.30 -6.52
N ARG A 47 2.99 -0.85 -6.71
CA ARG A 47 4.42 -0.86 -6.97
C ARG A 47 4.74 -0.15 -8.27
N TYR A 48 3.96 -0.39 -9.30
CA TYR A 48 4.16 0.26 -10.59
C TYR A 48 4.08 1.78 -10.45
N LYS A 49 3.06 2.24 -9.74
CA LYS A 49 2.89 3.67 -9.54
C LYS A 49 4.06 4.28 -8.77
N LEU A 50 4.49 3.61 -7.71
CA LEU A 50 5.61 4.11 -6.91
C LEU A 50 6.90 4.18 -7.73
N GLU A 51 7.15 3.18 -8.57
CA GLU A 51 8.35 3.16 -9.38
C GLU A 51 8.33 4.24 -10.45
N ASN A 52 7.17 4.64 -10.92
CA ASN A 52 7.04 5.62 -11.98
C ASN A 52 6.83 7.04 -11.50
N GLU A 53 6.75 7.26 -10.20
CA GLU A 53 6.50 8.57 -9.62
C GLU A 53 7.78 9.28 -9.17
N LYS A 54 8.90 8.76 -9.49
CA LYS A 54 10.17 9.38 -9.07
C LYS A 54 10.52 10.60 -9.87
#